data_eb582a46ab9dbaf23f2cfc9bc072954d
#
_entry.id   eb582a46ab9dbaf23f2cfc9bc072954d
#
_cell.length_a   1.000
_cell.length_b   1.000
_cell.length_c   1.000
_cell.angle_alpha   90.00
_cell.angle_beta   90.00
_cell.angle_gamma   90.00
#
_symmetry.space_group_name_H-M   'P 1'
#
loop_
_entity.id
_entity.type
_entity.pdbx_description
1 polymer ?
#
loop_
_entity_poly.entity_id
_entity_poly.type
_entity_poly.pdbx_seq_one_letter_code
_entity_poly.pdbx_strand_id
1 'polypeptide(L)'
;DQAGECRLQEFATDYGRGYSRYVERKNVKPKRTKLGPRVTLDDERCILCSRCIRFCQEVVDDDVLGFVDRGSFSTLTCFPGKELSNNYSLNTVDLCPVGALTSTDFRFKMRVWFLKESPSICTESSAGSNIVVSSREGEIYRITPRRNDSVNDSWMTDSGRELYKQVKSDDRIITPNIDGESSTLADAISSASELLKDKKLAIVGSCRSTVEEQYLLTKLARNSKGKKFLRGHFGDDDGILLASDRTPNLRGALATGFSAKYPSDQLSDLSRALSKGQFDTLLVMGEDILDSGVTRDDLKGVKVIYLGTHRNETSALANVLIPTLTSFEKTGSFINRTFRLQSFKQAVPGPAGLLPDLHIIASLINSLLDEGEQSADLAQIWKQL
;
A
#
# COMPACT_ATOMS: atom_id res chain seq x y z
N ASP A 1 -18.48 -5.11 -17.81
CA ASP A 1 -19.49 -4.07 -17.86
C ASP A 1 -19.06 -2.91 -16.95
N GLN A 2 -18.97 -1.72 -17.51
CA GLN A 2 -18.61 -0.47 -16.81
C GLN A 2 -19.85 0.43 -16.63
N ALA A 3 -20.99 -0.13 -16.26
CA ALA A 3 -22.18 0.64 -15.95
C ALA A 3 -21.90 1.66 -14.83
N GLY A 4 -22.29 2.94 -15.05
CA GLY A 4 -21.95 4.06 -14.17
C GLY A 4 -20.58 4.72 -14.46
N GLU A 5 -19.75 4.12 -15.33
CA GLU A 5 -18.46 4.67 -15.77
C GLU A 5 -18.37 4.75 -17.31
N CYS A 6 -19.37 4.27 -18.04
CA CYS A 6 -19.45 4.32 -19.49
C CYS A 6 -20.41 5.44 -19.93
N ARG A 7 -19.85 6.60 -20.27
CA ARG A 7 -20.65 7.75 -20.74
C ARG A 7 -21.45 7.46 -22.00
N LEU A 8 -21.01 6.55 -22.85
CA LEU A 8 -21.78 6.13 -24.01
C LEU A 8 -23.10 5.47 -23.59
N GLN A 9 -23.09 4.62 -22.57
CA GLN A 9 -24.33 4.02 -22.03
C GLN A 9 -25.24 5.08 -21.42
N GLU A 10 -24.68 5.99 -20.62
CA GLU A 10 -25.44 7.06 -19.98
C GLU A 10 -26.12 7.97 -21.03
N PHE A 11 -25.35 8.48 -21.99
CA PHE A 11 -25.90 9.32 -23.04
C PHE A 11 -26.89 8.59 -23.95
N ALA A 12 -26.69 7.31 -24.22
CA ALA A 12 -27.63 6.50 -24.97
C ALA A 12 -28.97 6.32 -24.22
N THR A 13 -28.91 6.26 -22.87
CA THR A 13 -30.09 6.17 -22.01
C THR A 13 -30.81 7.51 -21.90
N ASP A 14 -30.07 8.61 -21.67
CA ASP A 14 -30.61 9.92 -21.38
C ASP A 14 -31.17 10.61 -22.67
N TYR A 15 -30.48 10.45 -23.79
CA TYR A 15 -30.79 11.15 -25.06
C TYR A 15 -31.17 10.22 -26.21
N GLY A 16 -30.97 8.93 -26.06
CA GLY A 16 -31.23 7.93 -27.08
C GLY A 16 -32.64 7.37 -27.05
N ARG A 17 -32.98 6.57 -28.05
CA ARG A 17 -34.28 5.90 -28.17
C ARG A 17 -34.37 4.57 -27.45
N GLY A 18 -33.30 4.07 -26.85
CA GLY A 18 -33.24 2.79 -26.10
C GLY A 18 -33.34 1.53 -26.97
N TYR A 19 -33.52 1.65 -28.29
CA TYR A 19 -33.61 0.52 -29.21
C TYR A 19 -32.74 0.68 -30.46
N SER A 20 -32.28 -0.46 -31.00
CA SER A 20 -31.46 -0.49 -32.21
C SER A 20 -32.31 -0.20 -33.46
N ARG A 21 -31.82 0.66 -34.37
CA ARG A 21 -32.37 0.85 -35.72
C ARG A 21 -31.75 -0.08 -36.75
N TYR A 22 -30.75 -0.85 -36.37
CA TYR A 22 -30.08 -1.82 -37.25
C TYR A 22 -30.98 -3.06 -37.40
N VAL A 23 -31.38 -3.39 -38.60
CA VAL A 23 -32.33 -4.46 -38.91
C VAL A 23 -31.67 -5.75 -39.42
N GLU A 24 -30.44 -5.65 -39.89
CA GLU A 24 -29.69 -6.80 -40.39
C GLU A 24 -29.11 -7.63 -39.26
N ARG A 25 -28.69 -8.85 -39.57
CA ARG A 25 -28.01 -9.72 -38.58
C ARG A 25 -26.66 -9.12 -38.15
N LYS A 26 -26.49 -8.86 -36.90
CA LYS A 26 -25.21 -8.41 -36.34
C LYS A 26 -24.20 -9.52 -36.27
N ASN A 27 -22.91 -9.22 -36.50
CA ASN A 27 -21.82 -10.16 -36.24
C ASN A 27 -21.66 -10.37 -34.76
N VAL A 28 -21.58 -11.63 -34.35
CA VAL A 28 -21.33 -12.03 -32.96
C VAL A 28 -19.83 -12.09 -32.75
N LYS A 29 -19.33 -11.40 -31.75
CA LYS A 29 -17.92 -11.38 -31.35
C LYS A 29 -17.72 -12.01 -29.97
N PRO A 30 -16.50 -12.48 -29.66
CA PRO A 30 -16.21 -13.06 -28.36
C PRO A 30 -16.43 -12.10 -27.20
N LYS A 31 -17.01 -12.57 -26.09
CA LYS A 31 -17.38 -11.74 -24.94
C LYS A 31 -16.50 -11.91 -23.69
N ARG A 32 -15.64 -12.89 -23.67
CA ARG A 32 -14.83 -13.22 -22.48
C ARG A 32 -13.42 -13.64 -22.87
N THR A 33 -12.80 -12.90 -23.76
CA THR A 33 -11.43 -13.14 -24.18
C THR A 33 -10.47 -12.61 -23.11
N LYS A 34 -9.67 -13.49 -22.54
CA LYS A 34 -8.57 -13.08 -21.67
C LYS A 34 -7.43 -12.53 -22.52
N LEU A 35 -7.04 -11.28 -22.31
CA LEU A 35 -5.87 -10.68 -22.94
C LEU A 35 -4.61 -10.88 -22.08
N GLY A 36 -4.80 -11.21 -20.81
CA GLY A 36 -3.78 -11.46 -19.82
C GLY A 36 -4.41 -11.87 -18.49
N PRO A 37 -3.63 -12.02 -17.42
CA PRO A 37 -4.12 -12.48 -16.12
C PRO A 37 -5.14 -11.53 -15.51
N ARG A 38 -5.03 -10.22 -15.79
CA ARG A 38 -5.80 -9.16 -15.14
C ARG A 38 -6.88 -8.55 -15.99
N VAL A 39 -6.83 -8.68 -17.32
CA VAL A 39 -7.71 -7.96 -18.25
C VAL A 39 -8.56 -8.92 -19.08
N THR A 40 -9.87 -8.68 -19.09
CA THR A 40 -10.86 -9.43 -19.89
C THR A 40 -11.51 -8.48 -20.90
N LEU A 41 -11.55 -8.93 -22.17
CA LEU A 41 -12.19 -8.21 -23.28
C LEU A 41 -13.61 -8.74 -23.54
N ASP A 42 -14.56 -7.82 -23.70
CA ASP A 42 -15.84 -8.01 -24.39
C ASP A 42 -15.76 -7.29 -25.74
N ASP A 43 -15.48 -8.04 -26.78
CA ASP A 43 -15.19 -7.47 -28.10
C ASP A 43 -16.41 -6.86 -28.78
N GLU A 44 -17.65 -7.27 -28.43
CA GLU A 44 -18.87 -6.63 -28.92
C GLU A 44 -19.04 -5.18 -28.43
N ARG A 45 -18.36 -4.80 -27.33
CA ARG A 45 -18.37 -3.46 -26.77
C ARG A 45 -17.22 -2.59 -27.26
N CYS A 46 -16.23 -3.18 -27.93
CA CYS A 46 -15.07 -2.46 -28.43
C CYS A 46 -15.45 -1.53 -29.59
N ILE A 47 -15.08 -0.24 -29.46
CA ILE A 47 -15.29 0.78 -30.49
C ILE A 47 -14.04 1.02 -31.35
N LEU A 48 -13.04 0.16 -31.24
CA LEU A 48 -11.80 0.17 -32.03
C LEU A 48 -11.05 1.54 -31.97
N CYS A 49 -11.06 2.21 -30.82
CA CYS A 49 -10.48 3.54 -30.64
C CYS A 49 -8.95 3.54 -30.46
N SER A 50 -8.30 2.40 -30.39
CA SER A 50 -6.86 2.16 -30.22
C SER A 50 -6.19 2.74 -28.96
N ARG A 51 -6.92 3.31 -28.01
CA ARG A 51 -6.31 3.90 -26.79
C ARG A 51 -5.47 2.90 -26.00
N CYS A 52 -5.95 1.67 -25.83
CA CYS A 52 -5.22 0.60 -25.14
C CYS A 52 -3.94 0.19 -25.86
N ILE A 53 -3.96 0.12 -27.20
CA ILE A 53 -2.79 -0.18 -28.03
C ILE A 53 -1.75 0.92 -27.84
N ARG A 54 -2.15 2.18 -28.05
CA ARG A 54 -1.24 3.32 -27.92
C ARG A 54 -0.67 3.48 -26.52
N PHE A 55 -1.46 3.21 -25.50
CA PHE A 55 -0.95 3.22 -24.12
C PHE A 55 0.17 2.19 -23.91
N CYS A 56 -0.03 0.95 -24.38
CA CYS A 56 1.01 -0.06 -24.27
C CYS A 56 2.26 0.33 -25.05
N GLN A 57 2.13 0.89 -26.23
CA GLN A 57 3.25 1.31 -27.09
C GLN A 57 3.95 2.58 -26.59
N GLU A 58 3.19 3.63 -26.30
CA GLU A 58 3.73 4.99 -26.08
C GLU A 58 4.12 5.23 -24.61
N VAL A 59 3.45 4.57 -23.64
CA VAL A 59 3.66 4.81 -22.21
C VAL A 59 4.46 3.67 -21.56
N VAL A 60 4.14 2.42 -21.91
CA VAL A 60 4.75 1.23 -21.28
C VAL A 60 5.93 0.69 -22.09
N ASP A 61 6.04 1.08 -23.36
CA ASP A 61 7.01 0.54 -24.33
C ASP A 61 6.88 -0.99 -24.48
N ASP A 62 5.64 -1.50 -24.44
CA ASP A 62 5.29 -2.91 -24.60
C ASP A 62 4.30 -3.09 -25.75
N ASP A 63 4.81 -3.48 -26.93
CA ASP A 63 4.01 -3.71 -28.10
C ASP A 63 3.34 -5.09 -28.05
N VAL A 64 2.26 -5.19 -27.26
CA VAL A 64 1.56 -6.43 -26.96
C VAL A 64 0.20 -6.53 -27.63
N LEU A 65 -0.48 -5.40 -27.88
CA LEU A 65 -1.85 -5.33 -28.41
C LEU A 65 -1.89 -4.87 -29.85
N GLY A 66 -2.80 -5.42 -30.63
CA GLY A 66 -3.07 -4.99 -32.01
C GLY A 66 -4.48 -5.34 -32.47
N PHE A 67 -4.87 -4.82 -33.63
CA PHE A 67 -6.09 -5.23 -34.32
C PHE A 67 -5.78 -6.30 -35.35
N VAL A 68 -6.64 -7.30 -35.41
CA VAL A 68 -6.63 -8.33 -36.47
C VAL A 68 -7.96 -8.30 -37.20
N ASP A 69 -8.00 -8.94 -38.36
CA ASP A 69 -9.13 -8.94 -39.28
C ASP A 69 -9.48 -7.55 -39.84
N ARG A 70 -10.60 -7.44 -40.55
CA ARG A 70 -11.01 -6.20 -41.20
C ARG A 70 -12.52 -6.00 -41.22
N GLY A 71 -12.92 -4.77 -41.39
CA GLY A 71 -14.33 -4.38 -41.44
C GLY A 71 -15.05 -4.69 -40.12
N SER A 72 -16.24 -5.25 -40.20
CA SER A 72 -17.05 -5.60 -39.03
C SER A 72 -16.50 -6.76 -38.18
N PHE A 73 -15.50 -7.45 -38.69
CA PHE A 73 -14.81 -8.55 -37.98
C PHE A 73 -13.57 -8.08 -37.22
N SER A 74 -13.11 -6.84 -37.45
CA SER A 74 -11.93 -6.32 -36.73
C SER A 74 -12.04 -6.52 -35.23
N THR A 75 -11.03 -7.10 -34.61
CA THR A 75 -10.98 -7.44 -33.19
C THR A 75 -9.65 -7.05 -32.55
N LEU A 76 -9.70 -6.68 -31.27
CA LEU A 76 -8.52 -6.43 -30.46
C LEU A 76 -7.97 -7.78 -29.97
N THR A 77 -6.66 -7.96 -30.08
CA THR A 77 -5.99 -9.17 -29.59
C THR A 77 -4.55 -8.88 -29.19
N CYS A 78 -3.93 -9.83 -28.48
CA CYS A 78 -2.48 -9.82 -28.27
C CYS A 78 -1.78 -10.38 -29.50
N PHE A 79 -0.54 -9.91 -29.78
CA PHE A 79 0.29 -10.52 -30.80
C PHE A 79 0.61 -11.99 -30.46
N PRO A 80 0.82 -12.85 -31.46
CA PRO A 80 1.14 -14.24 -31.25
C PRO A 80 2.30 -14.42 -30.27
N GLY A 81 2.10 -15.26 -29.24
CA GLY A 81 3.11 -15.54 -28.21
C GLY A 81 3.26 -14.44 -27.15
N LYS A 82 2.49 -13.34 -27.23
CA LYS A 82 2.47 -12.28 -26.21
C LYS A 82 1.18 -12.32 -25.39
N GLU A 83 1.27 -11.81 -24.15
CA GLU A 83 0.16 -11.68 -23.22
C GLU A 83 0.22 -10.32 -22.54
N LEU A 84 -0.93 -9.66 -22.34
CA LEU A 84 -1.02 -8.39 -21.64
C LEU A 84 -0.83 -8.60 -20.13
N SER A 85 0.44 -8.78 -19.71
CA SER A 85 0.82 -9.13 -18.34
C SER A 85 1.78 -8.14 -17.66
N ASN A 86 2.18 -7.07 -18.37
CA ASN A 86 3.02 -6.02 -17.78
C ASN A 86 2.36 -5.38 -16.55
N ASN A 87 3.16 -4.71 -15.72
CA ASN A 87 2.71 -4.13 -14.44
C ASN A 87 1.87 -2.84 -14.59
N TYR A 88 1.39 -2.55 -15.81
CA TYR A 88 0.52 -1.41 -16.13
C TYR A 88 -0.74 -1.82 -16.90
N SER A 89 -0.99 -3.12 -17.05
CA SER A 89 -2.04 -3.68 -17.91
C SER A 89 -3.44 -3.15 -17.55
N LEU A 90 -3.74 -2.96 -16.26
CA LEU A 90 -5.04 -2.45 -15.79
C LEU A 90 -5.30 -0.98 -16.13
N ASN A 91 -4.28 -0.18 -16.49
CA ASN A 91 -4.52 1.17 -17.01
C ASN A 91 -5.26 1.14 -18.35
N THR A 92 -5.16 0.05 -19.12
CA THR A 92 -5.97 -0.12 -20.35
C THR A 92 -7.46 -0.21 -20.04
N VAL A 93 -7.84 -0.72 -18.86
CA VAL A 93 -9.23 -0.77 -18.38
C VAL A 93 -9.73 0.64 -18.04
N ASP A 94 -8.92 1.45 -17.36
CA ASP A 94 -9.27 2.83 -17.01
C ASP A 94 -9.38 3.73 -18.25
N LEU A 95 -8.51 3.51 -19.24
CA LEU A 95 -8.51 4.24 -20.51
C LEU A 95 -9.64 3.86 -21.45
N CYS A 96 -10.19 2.65 -21.30
CA CYS A 96 -11.23 2.15 -22.18
C CYS A 96 -12.51 2.99 -21.98
N PRO A 97 -12.97 3.76 -23.00
CA PRO A 97 -14.10 4.66 -22.85
C PRO A 97 -15.45 3.94 -22.77
N VAL A 98 -15.44 2.62 -22.91
CA VAL A 98 -16.62 1.74 -22.89
C VAL A 98 -16.32 0.50 -22.05
N GLY A 99 -17.32 -0.33 -21.77
CA GLY A 99 -17.15 -1.57 -20.99
C GLY A 99 -16.53 -2.75 -21.76
N ALA A 100 -15.64 -2.49 -22.73
CA ALA A 100 -14.97 -3.53 -23.50
C ALA A 100 -13.85 -4.18 -22.71
N LEU A 101 -12.92 -3.39 -22.14
CA LEU A 101 -11.90 -3.90 -21.26
C LEU A 101 -12.36 -3.78 -19.81
N THR A 102 -12.21 -4.85 -19.04
CA THR A 102 -12.62 -4.92 -17.64
C THR A 102 -11.57 -5.64 -16.82
N SER A 103 -11.37 -5.19 -15.56
CA SER A 103 -10.55 -5.92 -14.60
C SER A 103 -11.18 -7.28 -14.30
N THR A 104 -10.45 -8.35 -14.49
CA THR A 104 -10.90 -9.72 -14.21
C THR A 104 -11.31 -9.89 -12.75
N ASP A 105 -10.60 -9.22 -11.84
CA ASP A 105 -10.84 -9.28 -10.41
C ASP A 105 -12.10 -8.51 -9.98
N PHE A 106 -12.33 -7.31 -10.54
CA PHE A 106 -13.47 -6.47 -10.16
C PHE A 106 -14.75 -6.77 -10.98
N ARG A 107 -14.62 -7.35 -12.19
CA ARG A 107 -15.75 -7.63 -13.09
C ARG A 107 -16.89 -8.33 -12.38
N PHE A 108 -18.08 -7.73 -12.42
CA PHE A 108 -19.34 -8.23 -11.85
C PHE A 108 -19.39 -8.39 -10.31
N LYS A 109 -18.37 -7.95 -9.57
CA LYS A 109 -18.39 -8.02 -8.10
C LYS A 109 -19.31 -6.98 -7.48
N MET A 110 -19.26 -5.74 -7.96
CA MET A 110 -20.00 -4.64 -7.36
C MET A 110 -20.34 -3.57 -8.42
N ARG A 111 -21.45 -2.87 -8.23
CA ARG A 111 -21.79 -1.67 -8.99
C ARG A 111 -21.12 -0.45 -8.37
N VAL A 112 -20.53 0.40 -9.20
CA VAL A 112 -19.69 1.53 -8.76
C VAL A 112 -20.44 2.55 -7.91
N TRP A 113 -21.72 2.78 -8.17
CA TRP A 113 -22.55 3.71 -7.40
C TRP A 113 -22.87 3.27 -5.97
N PHE A 114 -22.56 2.04 -5.61
CA PHE A 114 -22.64 1.56 -4.23
C PHE A 114 -21.33 1.70 -3.47
N LEU A 115 -20.25 2.07 -4.14
CA LEU A 115 -18.93 2.19 -3.55
C LEU A 115 -18.71 3.60 -2.99
N LYS A 116 -18.12 3.67 -1.81
CA LYS A 116 -17.54 4.88 -1.25
C LYS A 116 -16.11 5.04 -1.78
N GLU A 117 -15.78 6.22 -2.26
CA GLU A 117 -14.44 6.55 -2.74
C GLU A 117 -13.67 7.35 -1.68
N SER A 118 -12.46 6.90 -1.38
CA SER A 118 -11.55 7.56 -0.43
C SER A 118 -10.21 7.85 -1.11
N PRO A 119 -9.80 9.13 -1.18
CA PRO A 119 -8.47 9.48 -1.69
C PRO A 119 -7.37 8.92 -0.80
N SER A 120 -6.36 8.29 -1.42
CA SER A 120 -5.22 7.72 -0.72
C SER A 120 -3.94 7.83 -1.55
N ILE A 121 -2.85 7.26 -1.03
CA ILE A 121 -1.54 7.22 -1.66
C ILE A 121 -1.09 5.77 -1.76
N CYS A 122 -0.55 5.39 -2.91
CA CYS A 122 0.04 4.07 -3.12
C CYS A 122 1.31 3.92 -2.29
N THR A 123 1.42 2.81 -1.57
CA THR A 123 2.54 2.53 -0.67
C THR A 123 3.57 1.57 -1.26
N GLU A 124 3.46 1.26 -2.55
CA GLU A 124 4.33 0.31 -3.23
C GLU A 124 5.75 0.83 -3.42
N SER A 125 5.88 2.09 -3.77
CA SER A 125 7.17 2.73 -3.99
C SER A 125 7.15 4.20 -3.58
N SER A 126 8.33 4.82 -3.57
CA SER A 126 8.50 6.24 -3.23
C SER A 126 7.95 7.21 -4.28
N ALA A 127 7.44 6.73 -5.42
CA ALA A 127 6.70 7.58 -6.35
C ALA A 127 5.48 8.22 -5.66
N GLY A 128 4.82 7.48 -4.76
CA GLY A 128 3.68 7.98 -4.01
C GLY A 128 2.48 8.28 -4.91
N SER A 129 2.18 7.38 -5.86
CA SER A 129 1.07 7.55 -6.81
C SER A 129 -0.23 7.84 -6.08
N ASN A 130 -0.96 8.85 -6.56
CA ASN A 130 -2.25 9.22 -6.02
C ASN A 130 -3.30 8.22 -6.47
N ILE A 131 -4.09 7.71 -5.53
CA ILE A 131 -5.06 6.65 -5.77
C ILE A 131 -6.43 6.98 -5.17
N VAL A 132 -7.44 6.27 -5.62
CA VAL A 132 -8.77 6.19 -5.02
C VAL A 132 -8.99 4.77 -4.57
N VAL A 133 -9.34 4.61 -3.30
CA VAL A 133 -9.76 3.33 -2.72
C VAL A 133 -11.28 3.27 -2.73
N SER A 134 -11.84 2.32 -3.48
CA SER A 134 -13.29 2.11 -3.57
C SER A 134 -13.71 0.99 -2.60
N SER A 135 -14.53 1.33 -1.61
CA SER A 135 -14.92 0.43 -0.52
C SER A 135 -16.43 0.45 -0.25
N ARG A 136 -16.94 -0.63 0.37
CA ARG A 136 -18.30 -0.72 0.88
C ARG A 136 -18.34 -1.63 2.12
N GLU A 137 -19.04 -1.22 3.16
CA GLU A 137 -19.26 -2.04 4.36
C GLU A 137 -17.96 -2.58 5.00
N GLY A 138 -16.88 -1.74 4.98
CA GLY A 138 -15.58 -2.12 5.51
C GLY A 138 -14.73 -3.00 4.59
N GLU A 139 -15.19 -3.29 3.38
CA GLU A 139 -14.47 -4.07 2.38
C GLU A 139 -13.97 -3.20 1.22
N ILE A 140 -12.70 -3.40 0.83
CA ILE A 140 -12.12 -2.75 -0.34
C ILE A 140 -12.35 -3.63 -1.57
N TYR A 141 -12.95 -3.06 -2.60
CA TYR A 141 -13.27 -3.76 -3.85
C TYR A 141 -12.26 -3.52 -4.96
N ARG A 142 -11.70 -2.32 -5.02
CA ARG A 142 -10.66 -1.96 -6.01
C ARG A 142 -9.88 -0.73 -5.58
N ILE A 143 -8.72 -0.57 -6.20
CA ILE A 143 -7.92 0.67 -6.19
C ILE A 143 -7.77 1.14 -7.63
N THR A 144 -7.97 2.44 -7.85
CA THR A 144 -7.82 3.08 -9.17
C THR A 144 -6.91 4.31 -9.06
N PRO A 145 -6.23 4.73 -10.14
CA PRO A 145 -5.42 5.94 -10.12
C PRO A 145 -6.29 7.18 -9.96
N ARG A 146 -5.80 8.14 -9.22
CA ARG A 146 -6.33 9.51 -9.14
C ARG A 146 -5.34 10.43 -9.83
N ARG A 147 -5.81 11.14 -10.86
CA ARG A 147 -4.96 12.02 -11.66
C ARG A 147 -4.22 13.05 -10.81
N ASN A 148 -2.92 13.11 -10.97
CA ASN A 148 -2.05 14.14 -10.44
C ASN A 148 -0.84 14.32 -11.37
N ASP A 149 -0.90 15.34 -12.23
CA ASP A 149 0.11 15.61 -13.27
C ASP A 149 1.53 15.86 -12.68
N SER A 150 1.61 16.15 -11.38
CA SER A 150 2.90 16.37 -10.70
C SER A 150 3.49 15.09 -10.07
N VAL A 151 2.77 13.96 -10.08
CA VAL A 151 3.19 12.74 -9.38
C VAL A 151 3.10 11.50 -10.28
N ASN A 152 1.90 11.15 -10.73
CA ASN A 152 1.63 9.90 -11.46
C ASN A 152 0.77 10.11 -12.71
N ASP A 153 0.54 11.36 -13.13
CA ASP A 153 -0.42 11.67 -14.19
C ASP A 153 -1.76 10.96 -13.94
N SER A 154 -2.14 10.04 -14.80
CA SER A 154 -3.36 9.23 -14.69
C SER A 154 -3.08 7.74 -14.49
N TRP A 155 -1.83 7.36 -14.17
CA TRP A 155 -1.37 5.99 -14.16
C TRP A 155 -1.09 5.45 -12.77
N MET A 156 -1.12 4.14 -12.64
CA MET A 156 -0.56 3.41 -11.49
C MET A 156 -0.16 1.99 -11.89
N THR A 157 0.68 1.39 -11.06
CA THR A 157 1.12 -0.01 -11.21
C THR A 157 -0.01 -0.99 -10.90
N ASP A 158 -0.02 -2.14 -11.55
CA ASP A 158 -0.99 -3.21 -11.26
C ASP A 158 -0.73 -3.83 -9.89
N SER A 159 0.53 -4.00 -9.51
CA SER A 159 0.94 -4.44 -8.16
C SER A 159 0.44 -3.49 -7.06
N GLY A 160 0.50 -2.16 -7.31
CA GLY A 160 -0.08 -1.17 -6.40
C GLY A 160 -1.60 -1.30 -6.25
N ARG A 161 -2.31 -1.71 -7.31
CA ARG A 161 -3.76 -1.96 -7.26
C ARG A 161 -4.13 -3.15 -6.40
N GLU A 162 -3.24 -4.12 -6.26
CA GLU A 162 -3.46 -5.35 -5.49
C GLU A 162 -3.13 -5.22 -3.99
N LEU A 163 -2.50 -4.12 -3.56
CA LEU A 163 -2.11 -3.90 -2.16
C LEU A 163 -3.27 -4.05 -1.16
N TYR A 164 -4.50 -3.75 -1.54
CA TYR A 164 -5.64 -3.89 -0.64
C TYR A 164 -5.90 -5.35 -0.21
N LYS A 165 -5.43 -6.32 -0.98
CA LYS A 165 -5.61 -7.75 -0.65
C LYS A 165 -4.93 -8.12 0.67
N GLN A 166 -3.87 -7.40 1.06
CA GLN A 166 -3.19 -7.60 2.35
C GLN A 166 -4.06 -7.29 3.57
N VAL A 167 -5.10 -6.44 3.44
CA VAL A 167 -5.98 -6.08 4.56
C VAL A 167 -6.70 -7.31 5.14
N LYS A 168 -7.01 -8.28 4.27
CA LYS A 168 -7.70 -9.55 4.60
C LYS A 168 -6.79 -10.78 4.42
N SER A 169 -5.47 -10.60 4.45
CA SER A 169 -4.54 -11.72 4.37
C SER A 169 -4.62 -12.59 5.64
N ASP A 170 -4.41 -13.90 5.48
CA ASP A 170 -4.34 -14.85 6.59
C ASP A 170 -3.17 -14.55 7.54
N ASP A 171 -2.13 -13.87 7.05
CA ASP A 171 -0.98 -13.42 7.85
C ASP A 171 -1.26 -12.17 8.68
N ARG A 172 -2.48 -11.61 8.60
CA ARG A 172 -2.85 -10.41 9.33
C ARG A 172 -2.79 -10.63 10.84
N ILE A 173 -2.06 -9.76 11.56
CA ILE A 173 -2.02 -9.77 13.02
C ILE A 173 -3.19 -8.93 13.53
N ILE A 174 -4.09 -9.55 14.30
CA ILE A 174 -5.25 -8.91 14.90
C ILE A 174 -5.33 -9.10 16.41
N THR A 175 -4.55 -10.03 16.97
CA THR A 175 -4.54 -10.36 18.40
C THR A 175 -3.19 -10.00 19.00
N PRO A 176 -3.15 -9.16 20.05
CA PRO A 176 -1.93 -8.91 20.81
C PRO A 176 -1.44 -10.18 21.51
N ASN A 177 -0.14 -10.25 21.72
CA ASN A 177 0.48 -11.44 22.35
C ASN A 177 1.62 -11.01 23.28
N ILE A 178 1.77 -11.73 24.40
CA ILE A 178 2.86 -11.57 25.36
C ILE A 178 3.48 -12.96 25.60
N ASP A 179 4.77 -13.14 25.33
CA ASP A 179 5.55 -14.36 25.45
C ASP A 179 4.86 -15.62 24.89
N GLY A 180 4.15 -15.47 23.74
CA GLY A 180 3.46 -16.56 23.05
C GLY A 180 1.98 -16.72 23.42
N GLU A 181 1.47 -16.04 24.43
CA GLU A 181 0.09 -16.10 24.88
C GLU A 181 -0.72 -14.88 24.42
N SER A 182 -1.98 -15.11 24.02
CA SER A 182 -2.89 -14.03 23.63
C SER A 182 -3.20 -13.13 24.82
N SER A 183 -3.22 -11.82 24.59
CA SER A 183 -3.44 -10.82 25.63
C SER A 183 -4.39 -9.72 25.16
N THR A 184 -4.73 -8.79 26.08
CA THR A 184 -5.41 -7.56 25.67
C THR A 184 -4.42 -6.54 25.12
N LEU A 185 -4.92 -5.59 24.34
CA LEU A 185 -4.08 -4.51 23.81
C LEU A 185 -3.49 -3.64 24.93
N ALA A 186 -4.26 -3.40 25.99
CA ALA A 186 -3.81 -2.64 27.16
C ALA A 186 -2.66 -3.34 27.91
N ASP A 187 -2.78 -4.65 28.14
CA ASP A 187 -1.74 -5.44 28.80
C ASP A 187 -0.47 -5.50 27.94
N ALA A 188 -0.61 -5.67 26.62
CA ALA A 188 0.53 -5.69 25.71
C ALA A 188 1.26 -4.32 25.68
N ILE A 189 0.53 -3.20 25.67
CA ILE A 189 1.13 -1.86 25.77
C ILE A 189 1.81 -1.68 27.13
N SER A 190 1.21 -2.13 28.23
CA SER A 190 1.80 -2.07 29.56
C SER A 190 3.10 -2.88 29.65
N SER A 191 3.08 -4.13 29.19
CA SER A 191 4.26 -4.99 29.14
C SER A 191 5.37 -4.41 28.26
N ALA A 192 5.02 -3.86 27.09
CA ALA A 192 5.99 -3.16 26.24
C ALA A 192 6.60 -1.95 26.96
N SER A 193 5.77 -1.17 27.68
CA SER A 193 6.23 -0.01 28.43
C SER A 193 7.22 -0.38 29.54
N GLU A 194 7.01 -1.50 30.23
CA GLU A 194 7.93 -2.01 31.23
C GLU A 194 9.29 -2.42 30.64
N LEU A 195 9.25 -3.05 29.46
CA LEU A 195 10.46 -3.45 28.71
C LEU A 195 11.26 -2.24 28.17
N LEU A 196 10.66 -1.06 28.08
CA LEU A 196 11.35 0.16 27.63
C LEU A 196 12.05 0.91 28.78
N LYS A 197 11.63 0.71 30.03
CA LYS A 197 12.18 1.45 31.19
C LYS A 197 13.58 0.97 31.54
N ASP A 198 14.49 1.93 31.70
CA ASP A 198 15.88 1.73 32.17
C ASP A 198 16.67 0.65 31.41
N LYS A 199 16.35 0.44 30.12
CA LYS A 199 17.00 -0.53 29.27
C LYS A 199 17.80 0.12 28.16
N LYS A 200 18.81 -0.60 27.67
CA LYS A 200 19.55 -0.22 26.46
C LYS A 200 18.70 -0.58 25.24
N LEU A 201 17.99 0.40 24.73
CA LEU A 201 16.99 0.24 23.68
C LEU A 201 17.57 0.47 22.29
N ALA A 202 17.27 -0.45 21.36
CA ALA A 202 17.34 -0.20 19.93
C ALA A 202 15.92 -0.08 19.35
N ILE A 203 15.72 0.86 18.41
CA ILE A 203 14.46 1.06 17.70
C ILE A 203 14.70 0.89 16.21
N VAL A 204 14.05 -0.08 15.61
CA VAL A 204 14.02 -0.26 14.15
C VAL A 204 12.72 0.33 13.62
N GLY A 205 12.84 1.46 12.93
CA GLY A 205 11.73 2.09 12.23
C GLY A 205 11.58 1.57 10.82
N SER A 206 10.43 1.85 10.22
CA SER A 206 10.10 1.47 8.87
C SER A 206 9.95 2.69 7.96
N CYS A 207 10.44 2.60 6.73
CA CYS A 207 10.15 3.55 5.67
C CYS A 207 8.69 3.44 5.15
N ARG A 208 7.90 2.49 5.67
CA ARG A 208 6.46 2.35 5.40
C ARG A 208 5.59 3.08 6.44
N SER A 209 6.18 3.49 7.57
CA SER A 209 5.50 4.30 8.58
C SER A 209 5.22 5.71 8.07
N THR A 210 4.15 6.33 8.56
CA THR A 210 3.79 7.71 8.23
C THR A 210 4.80 8.71 8.79
N VAL A 211 4.76 9.95 8.31
CA VAL A 211 5.62 11.04 8.81
C VAL A 211 5.39 11.23 10.31
N GLU A 212 4.14 11.19 10.74
CA GLU A 212 3.73 11.38 12.13
C GLU A 212 4.24 10.22 13.03
N GLU A 213 4.15 9.00 12.56
CA GLU A 213 4.68 7.81 13.27
C GLU A 213 6.20 7.89 13.41
N GLN A 214 6.90 8.23 12.33
CA GLN A 214 8.37 8.40 12.34
C GLN A 214 8.81 9.52 13.29
N TYR A 215 8.05 10.61 13.36
CA TYR A 215 8.29 11.69 14.31
C TYR A 215 8.10 11.22 15.75
N LEU A 216 7.01 10.53 16.07
CA LEU A 216 6.79 9.98 17.41
C LEU A 216 7.84 8.94 17.79
N LEU A 217 8.25 8.07 16.86
CA LEU A 217 9.35 7.13 17.10
C LEU A 217 10.68 7.87 17.37
N THR A 218 10.90 9.02 16.72
CA THR A 218 12.07 9.87 17.01
C THR A 218 12.01 10.44 18.43
N LYS A 219 10.83 10.86 18.89
CA LYS A 219 10.61 11.31 20.29
C LYS A 219 10.78 10.17 21.26
N LEU A 220 10.23 8.98 20.98
CA LEU A 220 10.41 7.79 21.79
C LEU A 220 11.90 7.47 21.99
N ALA A 221 12.66 7.47 20.88
CA ALA A 221 14.11 7.24 20.92
C ALA A 221 14.85 8.29 21.77
N ARG A 222 14.42 9.56 21.71
CA ARG A 222 15.02 10.63 22.50
C ARG A 222 14.74 10.45 24.00
N ASN A 223 13.51 10.16 24.36
CA ASN A 223 13.09 10.01 25.76
C ASN A 223 13.70 8.74 26.42
N SER A 224 13.80 7.66 25.66
CA SER A 224 14.43 6.42 26.13
C SER A 224 15.96 6.36 25.97
N LYS A 225 16.58 7.38 25.38
CA LYS A 225 17.98 7.38 24.93
C LYS A 225 18.29 6.19 24.00
N GLY A 226 17.29 5.71 23.27
CA GLY A 226 17.37 4.58 22.37
C GLY A 226 18.12 4.91 21.08
N LYS A 227 18.83 3.92 20.55
CA LYS A 227 19.51 4.04 19.26
C LYS A 227 18.56 3.69 18.13
N LYS A 228 18.49 4.55 17.11
CA LYS A 228 17.61 4.39 15.94
C LYS A 228 18.32 3.65 14.81
N PHE A 229 17.58 2.74 14.17
CA PHE A 229 17.96 2.04 12.95
C PHE A 229 16.79 2.13 11.96
N LEU A 230 17.08 2.23 10.67
CA LEU A 230 16.07 2.33 9.62
C LEU A 230 16.42 1.32 8.52
N ARG A 231 15.43 0.51 8.13
CA ARG A 231 15.56 -0.39 6.99
C ARG A 231 14.97 0.27 5.74
N GLY A 232 15.70 0.21 4.61
CA GLY A 232 15.20 0.51 3.28
C GLY A 232 14.81 -0.77 2.54
N HIS A 233 13.97 -0.63 1.51
CA HIS A 233 13.65 -1.71 0.58
C HIS A 233 13.90 -1.20 -0.83
N PHE A 234 14.77 -1.85 -1.57
CA PHE A 234 15.19 -1.39 -2.89
C PHE A 234 14.99 -2.48 -3.95
N GLY A 235 14.79 -2.05 -5.18
CA GLY A 235 14.66 -2.89 -6.36
C GLY A 235 14.93 -2.09 -7.63
N ASP A 236 14.69 -2.69 -8.78
CA ASP A 236 14.90 -2.02 -10.05
C ASP A 236 13.86 -0.92 -10.29
N ASP A 237 14.30 0.22 -10.85
CA ASP A 237 13.41 1.27 -11.31
C ASP A 237 12.91 0.92 -12.72
N ASP A 238 11.61 1.04 -12.96
CA ASP A 238 11.02 0.75 -14.27
C ASP A 238 10.95 1.97 -15.20
N GLY A 239 11.45 3.13 -14.72
CA GLY A 239 11.44 4.38 -15.46
C GLY A 239 10.07 5.07 -15.56
N ILE A 240 9.02 4.49 -15.02
CA ILE A 240 7.64 5.04 -15.05
C ILE A 240 7.20 5.44 -13.63
N LEU A 241 6.67 4.50 -12.86
CA LEU A 241 6.14 4.78 -11.52
C LEU A 241 6.70 3.87 -10.43
N LEU A 242 7.23 2.72 -10.79
CA LEU A 242 7.81 1.79 -9.83
C LEU A 242 9.26 2.19 -9.54
N ALA A 243 9.46 3.13 -8.62
CA ALA A 243 10.78 3.62 -8.26
C ALA A 243 11.65 2.54 -7.59
N SER A 244 12.98 2.70 -7.66
CA SER A 244 13.94 1.81 -6.98
C SER A 244 13.72 1.72 -5.47
N ASP A 245 13.33 2.82 -4.82
CA ASP A 245 12.89 2.81 -3.42
C ASP A 245 11.46 2.27 -3.32
N ARG A 246 11.33 1.05 -2.78
CA ARG A 246 10.08 0.28 -2.62
C ARG A 246 9.30 0.66 -1.35
N THR A 247 9.47 1.89 -0.89
CA THR A 247 8.80 2.38 0.32
C THR A 247 8.21 3.78 0.10
N PRO A 248 7.06 4.09 0.71
CA PRO A 248 6.38 5.37 0.44
C PRO A 248 7.03 6.57 1.14
N ASN A 249 7.81 6.37 2.21
CA ASN A 249 8.13 7.45 3.16
C ASN A 249 9.58 7.46 3.67
N LEU A 250 10.53 7.02 2.88
CA LEU A 250 11.95 7.13 3.24
C LEU A 250 12.34 8.59 3.49
N ARG A 251 11.84 9.53 2.65
CA ARG A 251 12.11 10.98 2.79
C ARG A 251 11.50 11.57 4.07
N GLY A 252 10.37 11.00 4.52
CA GLY A 252 9.79 11.35 5.81
C GLY A 252 10.69 10.98 6.98
N ALA A 253 11.34 9.82 6.93
CA ALA A 253 12.31 9.43 7.97
C ALA A 253 13.52 10.36 8.04
N LEU A 254 13.96 10.91 6.91
CA LEU A 254 15.01 11.94 6.87
C LEU A 254 14.47 13.27 7.44
N ALA A 255 13.30 13.71 7.00
CA ALA A 255 12.71 14.98 7.40
C ALA A 255 12.37 15.04 8.90
N THR A 256 11.89 13.95 9.48
CA THR A 256 11.57 13.86 10.92
C THR A 256 12.80 13.61 11.80
N GLY A 257 13.99 13.50 11.20
CA GLY A 257 15.22 13.21 11.93
C GLY A 257 15.28 11.80 12.53
N PHE A 258 14.44 10.89 12.04
CA PHE A 258 14.56 9.47 12.43
C PHE A 258 15.86 8.88 11.91
N SER A 259 16.25 9.21 10.68
CA SER A 259 17.58 8.89 10.12
C SER A 259 18.26 10.14 9.59
N ALA A 260 19.58 10.22 9.75
CA ALA A 260 20.40 11.30 9.21
C ALA A 260 20.88 11.04 7.77
N LYS A 261 20.71 9.82 7.27
CA LYS A 261 21.19 9.41 5.94
C LYS A 261 20.25 8.35 5.34
N TYR A 262 20.38 8.14 4.05
CA TYR A 262 19.65 7.08 3.36
C TYR A 262 19.98 5.71 3.98
N PRO A 263 18.95 4.89 4.30
CA PRO A 263 19.15 3.56 4.81
C PRO A 263 19.64 2.59 3.72
N SER A 264 20.14 1.43 4.15
CA SER A 264 20.31 0.27 3.27
C SER A 264 19.18 -0.74 3.55
N ASP A 265 19.08 -1.78 2.73
CA ASP A 265 18.22 -2.93 2.95
C ASP A 265 18.76 -3.87 4.05
N GLN A 266 20.09 -3.78 4.32
CA GLN A 266 20.77 -4.54 5.34
C GLN A 266 20.97 -3.75 6.63
N LEU A 267 20.68 -4.39 7.77
CA LEU A 267 20.85 -3.84 9.12
C LEU A 267 22.16 -4.30 9.77
N SER A 268 23.26 -4.32 9.02
CA SER A 268 24.58 -4.81 9.48
C SER A 268 25.10 -4.09 10.73
N ASP A 269 24.79 -2.81 10.90
CA ASP A 269 25.19 -2.04 12.08
C ASP A 269 24.38 -2.48 13.33
N LEU A 270 23.12 -2.84 13.15
CA LEU A 270 22.26 -3.40 14.20
C LEU A 270 22.77 -4.79 14.60
N SER A 271 22.96 -5.71 13.64
CA SER A 271 23.45 -7.05 13.90
C SER A 271 24.79 -7.01 14.69
N ARG A 272 25.75 -6.19 14.23
CA ARG A 272 27.02 -6.01 14.93
C ARG A 272 26.87 -5.45 16.34
N ALA A 273 25.91 -4.59 16.59
CA ALA A 273 25.66 -4.01 17.91
C ALA A 273 24.96 -5.00 18.84
N LEU A 274 24.03 -5.80 18.32
CA LEU A 274 23.36 -6.89 19.04
C LEU A 274 24.37 -7.98 19.45
N SER A 275 25.21 -8.45 18.52
CA SER A 275 26.26 -9.46 18.79
C SER A 275 27.25 -9.02 19.90
N LYS A 276 27.40 -7.69 20.08
CA LYS A 276 28.24 -7.11 21.15
C LYS A 276 27.49 -6.90 22.48
N GLY A 277 26.24 -7.29 22.58
CA GLY A 277 25.41 -7.10 23.78
C GLY A 277 25.15 -5.63 24.12
N GLN A 278 25.05 -4.75 23.10
CA GLN A 278 24.84 -3.31 23.33
C GLN A 278 23.39 -2.99 23.68
N PHE A 279 22.45 -3.89 23.45
CA PHE A 279 21.02 -3.67 23.65
C PHE A 279 20.40 -4.83 24.46
N ASP A 280 19.50 -4.47 25.36
CA ASP A 280 18.71 -5.40 26.18
C ASP A 280 17.30 -5.57 25.59
N THR A 281 16.82 -4.52 24.90
CA THR A 281 15.47 -4.46 24.31
C THR A 281 15.54 -3.91 22.89
N LEU A 282 14.74 -4.51 22.00
CA LEU A 282 14.60 -4.13 20.62
C LEU A 282 13.11 -3.85 20.33
N LEU A 283 12.80 -2.65 19.88
CA LEU A 283 11.48 -2.31 19.34
C LEU A 283 11.54 -2.29 17.81
N VAL A 284 10.69 -3.07 17.15
CA VAL A 284 10.64 -3.18 15.69
C VAL A 284 9.27 -2.73 15.18
N MET A 285 9.27 -1.77 14.26
CA MET A 285 8.05 -1.26 13.62
C MET A 285 7.88 -1.86 12.23
N GLY A 286 7.08 -2.92 12.12
CA GLY A 286 6.60 -3.48 10.86
C GLY A 286 7.65 -4.12 9.93
N GLU A 287 8.89 -4.29 10.37
CA GLU A 287 9.98 -4.82 9.56
C GLU A 287 10.34 -6.25 9.90
N ASP A 288 10.76 -7.04 8.92
CA ASP A 288 11.42 -8.31 9.17
C ASP A 288 12.94 -8.10 9.25
N ILE A 289 13.49 -8.06 10.46
CA ILE A 289 14.92 -7.83 10.65
C ILE A 289 15.77 -9.07 10.31
N LEU A 290 15.19 -10.27 10.38
CA LEU A 290 15.90 -11.50 10.04
C LEU A 290 16.20 -11.59 8.54
N ASP A 291 15.33 -10.98 7.72
CA ASP A 291 15.53 -10.83 6.28
C ASP A 291 16.53 -9.72 5.90
N SER A 292 17.09 -9.00 6.90
CA SER A 292 18.03 -7.89 6.71
C SER A 292 19.42 -8.12 7.29
N GLY A 293 19.79 -9.38 7.49
CA GLY A 293 21.12 -9.78 7.95
C GLY A 293 21.30 -9.83 9.48
N VAL A 294 20.24 -9.61 10.26
CA VAL A 294 20.20 -9.91 11.68
C VAL A 294 19.91 -11.40 11.85
N THR A 295 20.62 -12.09 12.70
CA THR A 295 20.44 -13.53 12.95
C THR A 295 19.67 -13.79 14.24
N ARG A 296 19.10 -15.00 14.37
CA ARG A 296 18.45 -15.42 15.62
C ARG A 296 19.45 -15.48 16.79
N ASP A 297 20.72 -15.71 16.49
CA ASP A 297 21.79 -15.74 17.50
C ASP A 297 22.08 -14.34 18.04
N ASP A 298 22.00 -13.30 17.21
CA ASP A 298 22.14 -11.90 17.62
C ASP A 298 21.06 -11.48 18.62
N LEU A 299 19.90 -12.11 18.58
CA LEU A 299 18.74 -11.82 19.44
C LEU A 299 18.74 -12.59 20.76
N LYS A 300 19.73 -13.46 21.01
CA LYS A 300 19.80 -14.21 22.28
C LYS A 300 19.95 -13.27 23.47
N GLY A 301 18.98 -13.35 24.41
CA GLY A 301 18.94 -12.50 25.59
C GLY A 301 18.40 -11.08 25.37
N VAL A 302 17.98 -10.74 24.15
CA VAL A 302 17.35 -9.47 23.83
C VAL A 302 15.82 -9.64 23.85
N LYS A 303 15.10 -8.76 24.54
CA LYS A 303 13.63 -8.73 24.49
C LYS A 303 13.16 -8.00 23.26
N VAL A 304 12.28 -8.61 22.49
CA VAL A 304 11.75 -8.06 21.22
C VAL A 304 10.32 -7.60 21.41
N ILE A 305 10.06 -6.31 21.15
CA ILE A 305 8.72 -5.71 21.04
C ILE A 305 8.47 -5.51 19.54
N TYR A 306 7.43 -6.12 19.00
CA TYR A 306 7.07 -6.00 17.60
C TYR A 306 5.73 -5.29 17.43
N LEU A 307 5.73 -4.19 16.69
CA LEU A 307 4.54 -3.47 16.26
C LEU A 307 4.36 -3.70 14.76
N GLY A 308 3.29 -4.35 14.34
CA GLY A 308 3.13 -4.63 12.92
C GLY A 308 1.76 -5.14 12.51
N THR A 309 1.55 -5.18 11.20
CA THR A 309 0.28 -5.54 10.58
C THR A 309 0.19 -7.00 10.16
N HIS A 310 1.31 -7.61 9.81
CA HIS A 310 1.40 -8.98 9.27
C HIS A 310 2.49 -9.78 9.96
N ARG A 311 2.28 -11.10 9.99
CA ARG A 311 3.26 -12.04 10.55
C ARG A 311 4.48 -12.13 9.65
N ASN A 312 5.65 -12.23 10.28
CA ASN A 312 6.94 -12.49 9.65
C ASN A 312 7.85 -13.22 10.65
N GLU A 313 9.07 -13.54 10.25
CA GLU A 313 10.04 -14.25 11.09
C GLU A 313 10.37 -13.50 12.39
N THR A 314 10.47 -12.16 12.33
CA THR A 314 10.71 -11.32 13.50
C THR A 314 9.53 -11.31 14.46
N SER A 315 8.31 -11.21 13.95
CA SER A 315 7.10 -11.22 14.76
C SER A 315 6.91 -12.54 15.53
N ALA A 316 7.40 -13.64 14.96
CA ALA A 316 7.37 -14.95 15.59
C ALA A 316 8.33 -15.07 16.80
N LEU A 317 9.33 -14.20 16.90
CA LEU A 317 10.29 -14.12 18.01
C LEU A 317 9.94 -13.03 19.03
N ALA A 318 8.87 -12.30 18.84
CA ALA A 318 8.50 -11.17 19.69
C ALA A 318 8.06 -11.65 21.08
N ASN A 319 8.61 -11.03 22.12
CA ASN A 319 8.12 -11.19 23.50
C ASN A 319 6.80 -10.42 23.69
N VAL A 320 6.68 -9.26 23.05
CA VAL A 320 5.43 -8.50 23.01
C VAL A 320 5.10 -8.18 21.56
N LEU A 321 3.95 -8.66 21.11
CA LEU A 321 3.42 -8.44 19.78
C LEU A 321 2.20 -7.52 19.88
N ILE A 322 2.27 -6.37 19.23
CA ILE A 322 1.20 -5.38 19.20
C ILE A 322 0.71 -5.20 17.76
N PRO A 323 -0.56 -5.56 17.46
CA PRO A 323 -1.15 -5.33 16.15
C PRO A 323 -1.24 -3.85 15.81
N THR A 324 -0.95 -3.50 14.55
CA THR A 324 -1.08 -2.14 14.04
C THR A 324 -2.01 -2.09 12.82
N LEU A 325 -2.31 -0.87 12.33
CA LEU A 325 -3.24 -0.63 11.23
C LEU A 325 -2.49 -0.51 9.90
N THR A 326 -3.10 -1.01 8.83
CA THR A 326 -2.62 -0.79 7.45
C THR A 326 -2.87 0.67 7.03
N SER A 327 -2.22 1.12 5.96
CA SER A 327 -2.43 2.46 5.39
C SER A 327 -3.87 2.71 4.92
N PHE A 328 -4.66 1.66 4.67
CA PHE A 328 -6.07 1.78 4.31
C PHE A 328 -7.00 1.98 5.52
N GLU A 329 -6.53 1.62 6.71
CA GLU A 329 -7.29 1.63 7.96
C GLU A 329 -6.96 2.82 8.87
N LYS A 330 -6.04 3.69 8.47
CA LYS A 330 -5.59 4.87 9.23
C LYS A 330 -5.50 6.11 8.37
N THR A 331 -5.25 7.25 8.99
CA THR A 331 -4.97 8.54 8.35
C THR A 331 -3.53 8.93 8.63
N GLY A 332 -2.86 9.55 7.68
CA GLY A 332 -1.47 9.99 7.85
C GLY A 332 -0.90 10.66 6.61
N SER A 333 0.41 10.86 6.60
CA SER A 333 1.12 11.51 5.50
C SER A 333 2.39 10.77 5.12
N PHE A 334 2.78 10.88 3.84
CA PHE A 334 4.03 10.42 3.30
C PHE A 334 4.77 11.55 2.57
N ILE A 335 6.10 11.47 2.53
CA ILE A 335 6.93 12.34 1.70
C ILE A 335 7.54 11.49 0.59
N ASN A 336 7.12 11.77 -0.64
CA ASN A 336 7.51 10.99 -1.82
C ASN A 336 8.96 11.25 -2.30
N ARG A 337 9.38 10.57 -3.37
CA ARG A 337 10.74 10.69 -3.94
C ARG A 337 11.15 12.11 -4.35
N THR A 338 10.20 13.00 -4.61
CA THR A 338 10.44 14.41 -4.95
C THR A 338 10.29 15.36 -3.75
N PHE A 339 10.30 14.83 -2.51
CA PHE A 339 10.08 15.58 -1.28
C PHE A 339 8.72 16.29 -1.20
N ARG A 340 7.71 15.78 -1.90
CA ARG A 340 6.34 16.28 -1.80
C ARG A 340 5.63 15.59 -0.64
N LEU A 341 5.11 16.39 0.28
CA LEU A 341 4.22 15.92 1.35
C LEU A 341 2.84 15.59 0.75
N GLN A 342 2.35 14.40 1.04
CA GLN A 342 1.07 13.90 0.55
C GLN A 342 0.30 13.26 1.71
N SER A 343 -0.95 13.67 1.93
CA SER A 343 -1.81 13.12 2.98
C SER A 343 -2.85 12.15 2.41
N PHE A 344 -3.22 11.18 3.21
CA PHE A 344 -4.27 10.21 2.91
C PHE A 344 -5.22 10.06 4.10
N LYS A 345 -6.43 9.58 3.81
CA LYS A 345 -7.48 9.37 4.80
C LYS A 345 -7.82 7.89 4.90
N GLN A 346 -8.29 7.50 6.07
CA GLN A 346 -8.84 6.18 6.31
C GLN A 346 -9.92 5.84 5.28
N ALA A 347 -9.78 4.70 4.60
CA ALA A 347 -10.72 4.20 3.61
C ALA A 347 -11.72 3.20 4.20
N VAL A 348 -11.24 2.33 5.10
CA VAL A 348 -12.05 1.31 5.79
C VAL A 348 -11.73 1.32 7.29
N PRO A 349 -12.66 0.88 8.16
CA PRO A 349 -12.35 0.71 9.57
C PRO A 349 -11.29 -0.37 9.77
N GLY A 350 -10.43 -0.20 10.77
CA GLY A 350 -9.53 -1.25 11.21
C GLY A 350 -10.27 -2.35 11.98
N PRO A 351 -9.60 -3.48 12.27
CA PRO A 351 -10.15 -4.54 13.11
C PRO A 351 -10.61 -4.02 14.46
N ALA A 352 -11.75 -4.56 14.95
CA ALA A 352 -12.32 -4.15 16.23
C ALA A 352 -11.34 -4.37 17.39
N GLY A 353 -11.23 -3.40 18.28
CA GLY A 353 -10.35 -3.46 19.46
C GLY A 353 -8.91 -3.02 19.21
N LEU A 354 -8.52 -2.72 17.96
CA LEU A 354 -7.20 -2.16 17.67
C LEU A 354 -7.23 -0.62 17.71
N LEU A 355 -6.10 -0.05 18.12
CA LEU A 355 -5.88 1.40 18.12
C LEU A 355 -5.00 1.82 16.94
N PRO A 356 -5.13 3.05 16.44
CA PRO A 356 -4.18 3.63 15.51
C PRO A 356 -2.76 3.63 16.09
N ASP A 357 -1.77 3.38 15.24
CA ASP A 357 -0.35 3.30 15.61
C ASP A 357 0.13 4.50 16.44
N LEU A 358 -0.36 5.71 16.11
CA LEU A 358 -0.03 6.93 16.83
C LEU A 358 -0.41 6.86 18.32
N HIS A 359 -1.55 6.23 18.64
CA HIS A 359 -2.00 6.07 20.03
C HIS A 359 -1.10 5.08 20.78
N ILE A 360 -0.69 3.99 20.12
CA ILE A 360 0.22 3.01 20.71
C ILE A 360 1.58 3.67 21.00
N ILE A 361 2.17 4.35 20.02
CA ILE A 361 3.47 5.00 20.16
C ILE A 361 3.39 6.13 21.21
N ALA A 362 2.33 6.93 21.22
CA ALA A 362 2.12 7.98 22.22
C ALA A 362 2.00 7.40 23.64
N SER A 363 1.29 6.28 23.81
CA SER A 363 1.20 5.58 25.10
C SER A 363 2.57 5.08 25.58
N LEU A 364 3.40 4.53 24.68
CA LEU A 364 4.77 4.12 25.00
C LEU A 364 5.64 5.32 25.39
N ILE A 365 5.48 6.47 24.73
CA ILE A 365 6.18 7.71 25.12
C ILE A 365 5.74 8.15 26.51
N ASN A 366 4.42 8.19 26.77
CA ASN A 366 3.85 8.64 28.03
C ASN A 366 4.30 7.80 29.22
N SER A 367 4.54 6.51 29.00
CA SER A 367 5.09 5.64 30.07
C SER A 367 6.52 5.95 30.49
N LEU A 368 7.24 6.75 29.68
CA LEU A 368 8.63 7.18 29.93
C LEU A 368 8.74 8.65 30.38
N LEU A 369 7.63 9.37 30.40
CA LEU A 369 7.60 10.78 30.83
C LEU A 369 7.28 10.87 32.32
N ASP A 370 8.07 11.69 33.05
CA ASP A 370 7.78 12.02 34.44
C ASP A 370 6.68 13.08 34.54
N GLU A 371 6.68 14.04 33.60
CA GLU A 371 5.70 15.11 33.50
C GLU A 371 5.29 15.37 32.05
N GLY A 372 4.05 15.83 31.87
CA GLY A 372 3.48 16.13 30.55
C GLY A 372 2.88 14.91 29.85
N GLU A 373 2.22 15.12 28.72
CA GLU A 373 1.57 14.08 27.93
C GLU A 373 1.85 14.28 26.45
N GLN A 374 2.19 13.19 25.75
CA GLN A 374 2.26 13.16 24.30
C GLN A 374 0.87 12.82 23.74
N SER A 375 0.31 13.78 23.01
CA SER A 375 -0.95 13.53 22.30
C SER A 375 -0.73 12.67 21.05
N ALA A 376 -1.73 11.82 20.77
CA ALA A 376 -1.84 11.06 19.53
C ALA A 376 -2.65 11.81 18.44
N ASP A 377 -3.15 13.01 18.73
CA ASP A 377 -3.91 13.82 17.77
C ASP A 377 -3.02 14.36 16.65
N LEU A 378 -3.41 14.11 15.41
CA LEU A 378 -2.65 14.50 14.22
C LEU A 378 -2.39 16.02 14.16
N ALA A 379 -3.38 16.85 14.49
CA ALA A 379 -3.22 18.30 14.43
C ALA A 379 -2.23 18.80 15.49
N GLN A 380 -2.19 18.17 16.67
CA GLN A 380 -1.21 18.48 17.71
C GLN A 380 0.19 18.00 17.35
N ILE A 381 0.32 16.82 16.73
CA ILE A 381 1.59 16.30 16.23
C ILE A 381 2.16 17.26 15.17
N TRP A 382 1.34 17.71 14.23
CA TRP A 382 1.77 18.65 13.19
C TRP A 382 2.19 20.05 13.72
N LYS A 383 1.69 20.47 14.86
CA LYS A 383 2.16 21.69 15.53
C LYS A 383 3.54 21.52 16.18
N GLN A 384 3.95 20.28 16.42
CA GLN A 384 5.24 19.95 17.03
C GLN A 384 6.32 19.63 16.01
N LEU A 385 5.90 19.17 14.79
CA LEU A 385 6.73 18.92 13.62
C LEU A 385 7.20 20.24 12.97
#